data_75ba25ea54b73f6181e6857aa42a4920
#
_entry.id   75ba25ea54b73f6181e6857aa42a4920
#
_cell.length_a   1.000
_cell.length_b   1.000
_cell.length_c   1.000
_cell.angle_alpha   90.00
_cell.angle_beta   90.00
_cell.angle_gamma   90.00
#
_symmetry.space_group_name_H-M   'P 1'
#
loop_
_entity.id
_entity.type
_entity.pdbx_description
1 polymer ?
#
loop_
_entity_poly.entity_id
_entity_poly.type
_entity_poly.pdbx_seq_one_letter_code
_entity_poly.pdbx_strand_id
1 'polypeptide(L)'
;MIRILCIVLTLLTATMASAQKKNIPLVYNVENTGMRFAPPAMPHPTQLPVIRQLPNALEGVNGFDDWSKRRSNICHMIQHYGIGTKPSVESGQVVARMQGDTALVVNVSVNGHTLTLRSTIRYPKVGKPPYALMIGTSMISLPKQLFDNRPIATMTFHEFQVNDYSQWRKHHERGEHPFDQLYPHLKDNGAYSEWAWGLSRLIDGLQQLGSTRTKIDMSRIGVTGCSYAGKMALYCGAFDERIALTIAQEPGGGGAAAWRKSHESKEKVEDIDKTDYHWFLESQRENFHGDSVYQLPYDQHELCAMVCPRALLLIGNPDYVWLSDAAMLASAKEAYKVWERFGIGDRMGWSIVGGHGHCQLPESQWPEVQAFIDRFLLGLKTDTRNIQKEQ
;
A
#
# COMPACT_ATOMS: atom_id res chain seq x y z
N MET A 1 42.79 40.90 15.61
CA MET A 1 42.81 39.42 15.68
C MET A 1 41.41 38.78 15.98
N ILE A 2 40.31 39.53 15.96
CA ILE A 2 38.96 38.97 16.36
C ILE A 2 38.05 38.66 15.15
N ARG A 3 38.41 39.06 13.91
CA ARG A 3 37.57 38.82 12.70
C ARG A 3 37.82 37.51 11.95
N ILE A 4 38.88 36.78 12.27
CA ILE A 4 39.22 35.51 11.58
C ILE A 4 38.61 34.28 12.27
N LEU A 5 38.20 34.38 13.55
CA LEU A 5 37.67 33.26 14.33
C LEU A 5 36.19 32.98 14.05
N CYS A 6 35.41 33.96 13.55
CA CYS A 6 33.98 33.75 13.23
C CYS A 6 33.72 33.07 11.91
N ILE A 7 34.65 33.07 10.96
CA ILE A 7 34.47 32.48 9.62
C ILE A 7 34.74 30.96 9.64
N VAL A 8 35.55 30.47 10.56
CA VAL A 8 35.89 29.04 10.65
C VAL A 8 34.75 28.25 11.35
N LEU A 9 33.97 28.89 12.25
CA LEU A 9 32.88 28.20 12.96
C LEU A 9 31.62 28.00 12.08
N THR A 10 31.39 28.86 11.09
CA THR A 10 30.23 28.75 10.19
C THR A 10 30.42 27.73 9.06
N LEU A 11 31.64 27.38 8.73
CA LEU A 11 31.95 26.35 7.74
C LEU A 11 31.84 24.90 8.28
N LEU A 12 32.00 24.71 9.61
CA LEU A 12 31.86 23.39 10.22
C LEU A 12 30.40 22.92 10.43
N THR A 13 29.46 23.86 10.51
CA THR A 13 28.03 23.49 10.70
C THR A 13 27.31 23.11 9.39
N ALA A 14 27.83 23.53 8.24
CA ALA A 14 27.24 23.21 6.94
C ALA A 14 27.59 21.80 6.42
N THR A 15 28.64 21.17 6.98
CA THR A 15 29.10 19.83 6.54
C THR A 15 28.42 18.68 7.28
N MET A 16 27.74 18.91 8.40
CA MET A 16 27.05 17.85 9.16
C MET A 16 25.67 17.47 8.63
N ALA A 17 25.01 18.31 7.84
CA ALA A 17 23.69 18.05 7.29
C ALA A 17 23.68 17.15 6.02
N SER A 18 24.85 16.89 5.43
CA SER A 18 24.96 16.13 4.17
C SER A 18 25.26 14.63 4.34
N ALA A 19 25.60 14.18 5.54
CA ALA A 19 26.10 12.81 5.75
C ALA A 19 25.01 11.74 5.90
N GLN A 20 23.75 12.12 6.10
CA GLN A 20 22.67 11.16 6.45
C GLN A 20 21.84 10.66 5.27
N LYS A 21 22.08 11.11 4.05
CA LYS A 21 21.30 10.74 2.84
C LYS A 21 21.58 9.33 2.27
N LYS A 22 22.55 8.58 2.81
CA LYS A 22 23.14 7.45 2.05
C LYS A 22 22.53 6.06 2.26
N ASN A 23 21.64 5.78 3.20
CA ASN A 23 21.30 4.39 3.53
C ASN A 23 19.81 4.06 3.81
N ILE A 24 18.84 4.88 3.36
CA ILE A 24 17.43 4.50 3.50
C ILE A 24 17.08 3.53 2.36
N PRO A 25 16.75 2.25 2.67
CA PRO A 25 16.45 1.26 1.65
C PRO A 25 15.20 1.64 0.86
N LEU A 26 15.13 1.20 -0.41
CA LEU A 26 13.91 1.28 -1.19
C LEU A 26 12.95 0.13 -0.86
N VAL A 27 13.47 -1.03 -0.48
CA VAL A 27 12.68 -2.24 -0.25
C VAL A 27 13.35 -3.10 0.79
N TYR A 28 12.56 -3.93 1.46
CA TYR A 28 13.05 -4.92 2.43
C TYR A 28 12.90 -6.34 1.84
N ASN A 29 13.59 -7.30 2.45
CA ASN A 29 13.49 -8.72 2.07
C ASN A 29 12.53 -9.51 2.97
N VAL A 30 11.81 -8.81 3.85
CA VAL A 30 10.83 -9.35 4.79
C VAL A 30 9.49 -8.64 4.61
N GLU A 31 8.42 -9.36 4.89
CA GLU A 31 7.05 -8.84 4.78
C GLU A 31 6.80 -7.67 5.73
N ASN A 32 7.30 -7.74 6.96
CA ASN A 32 7.09 -6.72 7.99
C ASN A 32 8.32 -6.59 8.91
N THR A 33 9.03 -5.48 8.82
CA THR A 33 10.16 -5.16 9.70
C THR A 33 9.73 -4.87 11.13
N GLY A 34 8.45 -4.57 11.34
CA GLY A 34 7.86 -4.22 12.62
C GLY A 34 7.36 -5.39 13.46
N MET A 35 7.44 -6.64 12.99
CA MET A 35 6.90 -7.82 13.69
C MET A 35 7.38 -8.00 15.14
N ARG A 36 8.57 -7.50 15.46
CA ARG A 36 9.15 -7.59 16.80
C ARG A 36 8.55 -6.61 17.82
N PHE A 37 7.83 -5.60 17.37
CA PHE A 37 7.27 -4.60 18.27
C PHE A 37 5.91 -5.07 18.79
N ALA A 38 5.72 -4.95 20.10
CA ALA A 38 4.42 -5.18 20.70
C ALA A 38 3.40 -4.14 20.20
N PRO A 39 2.12 -4.54 20.05
CA PRO A 39 1.06 -3.59 19.74
C PRO A 39 1.02 -2.45 20.76
N PRO A 40 0.70 -1.22 20.35
CA PRO A 40 0.40 -0.14 21.29
C PRO A 40 -0.89 -0.44 22.05
N ALA A 41 -1.18 0.34 23.11
CA ALA A 41 -2.47 0.26 23.76
C ALA A 41 -3.59 0.52 22.74
N MET A 42 -4.63 -0.34 22.79
CA MET A 42 -5.83 -0.26 21.94
C MET A 42 -7.05 -0.01 22.82
N PRO A 43 -7.31 1.25 23.23
CA PRO A 43 -8.45 1.58 24.08
C PRO A 43 -9.78 1.22 23.39
N HIS A 44 -10.80 0.94 24.17
CA HIS A 44 -12.15 0.81 23.63
C HIS A 44 -12.55 2.11 22.89
N PRO A 45 -13.29 2.07 21.77
CA PRO A 45 -13.63 3.25 20.97
C PRO A 45 -14.21 4.42 21.79
N THR A 46 -15.02 4.13 22.82
CA THR A 46 -15.59 5.15 23.71
C THR A 46 -14.57 5.88 24.59
N GLN A 47 -13.35 5.38 24.70
CA GLN A 47 -12.26 5.96 25.49
C GLN A 47 -11.30 6.77 24.62
N LEU A 48 -11.47 6.73 23.31
CA LEU A 48 -10.62 7.44 22.37
C LEU A 48 -10.95 8.95 22.35
N PRO A 49 -9.95 9.82 22.29
CA PRO A 49 -10.18 11.26 22.23
C PRO A 49 -10.78 11.67 20.89
N VAL A 50 -11.55 12.76 20.90
CA VAL A 50 -12.03 13.42 19.68
C VAL A 50 -10.91 14.26 19.08
N ILE A 51 -10.41 13.90 17.89
CA ILE A 51 -9.36 14.60 17.16
C ILE A 51 -9.88 14.95 15.77
N ARG A 52 -10.18 16.23 15.53
CA ARG A 52 -10.73 16.69 14.24
C ARG A 52 -9.68 16.78 13.13
N GLN A 53 -8.43 17.07 13.48
CA GLN A 53 -7.32 17.10 12.53
C GLN A 53 -6.92 15.67 12.16
N LEU A 54 -6.25 15.53 11.02
CA LEU A 54 -5.62 14.25 10.66
C LEU A 54 -4.54 13.92 11.72
N PRO A 55 -4.49 12.69 12.24
CA PRO A 55 -3.46 12.25 13.18
C PRO A 55 -2.04 12.50 12.66
N ASN A 56 -1.08 12.68 13.57
CA ASN A 56 0.30 12.88 13.15
C ASN A 56 1.01 11.56 12.85
N ALA A 57 1.21 11.25 11.57
CA ALA A 57 1.93 10.03 11.17
C ALA A 57 3.38 9.97 11.70
N LEU A 58 3.97 11.11 12.05
CA LEU A 58 5.33 11.23 12.59
C LEU A 58 5.37 11.34 14.12
N GLU A 59 4.28 11.01 14.82
CA GLU A 59 4.27 11.07 16.28
C GLU A 59 5.36 10.18 16.88
N GLY A 60 6.22 10.77 17.73
CA GLY A 60 7.35 10.09 18.38
C GLY A 60 8.51 9.73 17.44
N VAL A 61 8.54 10.24 16.20
CA VAL A 61 9.59 9.97 15.22
C VAL A 61 10.60 11.13 15.19
N ASN A 62 11.80 10.86 15.71
CA ASN A 62 12.92 11.81 15.67
C ASN A 62 13.78 11.59 14.41
N GLY A 63 13.96 10.35 13.98
CA GLY A 63 14.74 9.98 12.81
C GLY A 63 14.20 8.71 12.14
N PHE A 64 14.86 8.28 11.06
CA PHE A 64 14.41 7.11 10.29
C PHE A 64 14.40 5.82 11.12
N ASP A 65 15.27 5.69 12.11
CA ASP A 65 15.35 4.49 12.95
C ASP A 65 14.08 4.29 13.81
N ASP A 66 13.37 5.37 14.16
CA ASP A 66 12.12 5.31 14.90
C ASP A 66 10.95 4.89 14.02
N TRP A 67 11.09 5.03 12.69
CA TRP A 67 9.99 4.85 11.75
C TRP A 67 9.42 3.43 11.75
N SER A 68 10.26 2.41 11.83
CA SER A 68 9.80 1.01 11.85
C SER A 68 8.84 0.74 13.02
N LYS A 69 9.11 1.30 14.20
CA LYS A 69 8.22 1.19 15.36
C LYS A 69 6.92 1.98 15.16
N ARG A 70 6.99 3.22 14.68
CA ARG A 70 5.80 4.04 14.42
C ARG A 70 4.91 3.41 13.36
N ARG A 71 5.51 2.95 12.25
CA ARG A 71 4.82 2.22 11.19
C ARG A 71 4.11 0.97 11.75
N SER A 72 4.77 0.22 12.63
CA SER A 72 4.16 -0.93 13.31
C SER A 72 2.97 -0.54 14.16
N ASN A 73 3.05 0.56 14.90
CA ASN A 73 1.91 1.06 15.68
C ASN A 73 0.71 1.41 14.78
N ILE A 74 0.95 2.12 13.67
CA ILE A 74 -0.08 2.45 12.68
C ILE A 74 -0.69 1.16 12.10
N CYS A 75 0.15 0.19 11.73
CA CYS A 75 -0.27 -1.11 11.23
C CYS A 75 -1.23 -1.82 12.20
N HIS A 76 -0.89 -1.83 13.49
CA HIS A 76 -1.74 -2.42 14.52
C HIS A 76 -3.06 -1.66 14.69
N MET A 77 -3.05 -0.33 14.67
CA MET A 77 -4.27 0.49 14.77
C MET A 77 -5.20 0.23 13.58
N ILE A 78 -4.68 0.21 12.36
CA ILE A 78 -5.47 -0.08 11.15
C ILE A 78 -6.08 -1.47 11.21
N GLN A 79 -5.33 -2.47 11.66
CA GLN A 79 -5.87 -3.82 11.84
C GLN A 79 -6.95 -3.87 12.92
N HIS A 80 -6.69 -3.29 14.08
CA HIS A 80 -7.60 -3.39 15.22
C HIS A 80 -8.93 -2.64 15.02
N TYR A 81 -8.88 -1.44 14.44
CA TYR A 81 -10.05 -0.58 14.32
C TYR A 81 -10.65 -0.55 12.91
N GLY A 82 -9.95 -1.06 11.90
CA GLY A 82 -10.34 -0.88 10.50
C GLY A 82 -10.61 -2.14 9.71
N ILE A 83 -9.59 -2.99 9.55
CA ILE A 83 -9.67 -4.08 8.56
C ILE A 83 -9.59 -5.49 9.15
N GLY A 84 -9.30 -5.63 10.43
CA GLY A 84 -9.04 -6.94 11.04
C GLY A 84 -7.58 -7.40 10.88
N THR A 85 -7.29 -8.58 11.38
CA THR A 85 -5.94 -9.11 11.50
C THR A 85 -5.44 -9.72 10.21
N LYS A 86 -4.27 -9.30 9.75
CA LYS A 86 -3.50 -10.00 8.72
C LYS A 86 -2.58 -11.00 9.43
N PRO A 87 -2.91 -12.31 9.44
CA PRO A 87 -2.13 -13.29 10.19
C PRO A 87 -0.76 -13.52 9.55
N SER A 88 0.24 -13.76 10.39
CA SER A 88 1.54 -14.26 9.92
C SER A 88 1.44 -15.74 9.53
N VAL A 89 2.37 -16.19 8.71
CA VAL A 89 2.55 -17.61 8.40
C VAL A 89 3.95 -18.04 8.83
N GLU A 90 4.06 -19.30 9.26
CA GLU A 90 5.33 -19.90 9.63
C GLU A 90 6.06 -20.47 8.40
N SER A 91 7.36 -20.56 8.51
CA SER A 91 8.18 -21.26 7.52
C SER A 91 7.72 -22.73 7.42
N GLY A 92 7.37 -23.18 6.23
CA GLY A 92 6.84 -24.52 6.00
C GLY A 92 5.33 -24.58 5.82
N GLN A 93 4.58 -23.57 6.26
CA GLN A 93 3.15 -23.44 5.93
C GLN A 93 2.91 -23.05 4.47
N VAL A 94 3.91 -22.45 3.82
CA VAL A 94 3.86 -22.06 2.40
C VAL A 94 4.73 -23.00 1.58
N VAL A 95 4.13 -23.62 0.55
CA VAL A 95 4.84 -24.47 -0.41
C VAL A 95 4.52 -24.01 -1.82
N ALA A 96 5.55 -23.58 -2.54
CA ALA A 96 5.39 -23.05 -3.89
C ALA A 96 6.02 -23.98 -4.96
N ARG A 97 5.42 -23.97 -6.15
CA ARG A 97 6.00 -24.60 -7.34
C ARG A 97 5.64 -23.82 -8.59
N MET A 98 6.49 -23.93 -9.60
CA MET A 98 6.11 -23.57 -10.98
C MET A 98 5.49 -24.77 -11.67
N GLN A 99 4.31 -24.57 -12.24
CA GLN A 99 3.69 -25.53 -13.17
C GLN A 99 4.00 -25.06 -14.60
N GLY A 100 4.87 -25.80 -15.26
CA GLY A 100 5.52 -25.31 -16.47
C GLY A 100 6.42 -24.10 -16.19
N ASP A 101 6.54 -23.19 -17.18
CA ASP A 101 7.45 -22.04 -17.10
C ASP A 101 6.80 -20.77 -16.56
N THR A 102 5.47 -20.71 -16.53
CA THR A 102 4.75 -19.45 -16.26
C THR A 102 3.77 -19.52 -15.10
N ALA A 103 3.20 -20.68 -14.78
CA ALA A 103 2.19 -20.77 -13.74
C ALA A 103 2.82 -20.95 -12.35
N LEU A 104 2.66 -19.96 -11.50
CA LEU A 104 2.99 -20.01 -10.07
C LEU A 104 1.81 -20.64 -9.32
N VAL A 105 2.10 -21.65 -8.52
CA VAL A 105 1.13 -22.30 -7.62
C VAL A 105 1.70 -22.25 -6.21
N VAL A 106 0.95 -21.67 -5.28
CA VAL A 106 1.32 -21.52 -3.87
C VAL A 106 0.26 -22.18 -3.01
N ASN A 107 0.63 -23.18 -2.24
CA ASN A 107 -0.21 -23.81 -1.25
C ASN A 107 0.12 -23.24 0.13
N VAL A 108 -0.89 -22.80 0.86
CA VAL A 108 -0.76 -22.34 2.23
C VAL A 108 -1.56 -23.28 3.12
N SER A 109 -0.89 -23.95 4.05
CA SER A 109 -1.51 -24.95 4.92
C SER A 109 -1.48 -24.49 6.37
N VAL A 110 -2.66 -24.30 6.97
CA VAL A 110 -2.84 -23.86 8.35
C VAL A 110 -3.98 -24.68 8.97
N ASN A 111 -3.82 -25.13 10.20
CA ASN A 111 -4.85 -25.87 10.96
C ASN A 111 -5.43 -27.08 10.22
N GLY A 112 -4.63 -27.78 9.40
CA GLY A 112 -5.07 -28.94 8.63
C GLY A 112 -5.82 -28.61 7.34
N HIS A 113 -6.05 -27.35 7.02
CA HIS A 113 -6.66 -26.87 5.78
C HIS A 113 -5.61 -26.30 4.84
N THR A 114 -5.85 -26.37 3.54
CA THR A 114 -4.95 -25.84 2.52
C THR A 114 -5.69 -24.95 1.54
N LEU A 115 -5.22 -23.71 1.42
CA LEU A 115 -5.63 -22.78 0.40
C LEU A 115 -4.59 -22.78 -0.72
N THR A 116 -5.03 -22.86 -1.98
CA THR A 116 -4.16 -22.86 -3.16
C THR A 116 -4.34 -21.56 -3.94
N LEU A 117 -3.27 -20.78 -4.02
CA LEU A 117 -3.21 -19.59 -4.87
C LEU A 117 -2.53 -19.95 -6.20
N ARG A 118 -3.09 -19.44 -7.31
CA ARG A 118 -2.57 -19.65 -8.66
C ARG A 118 -2.49 -18.32 -9.39
N SER A 119 -1.38 -18.09 -10.04
CA SER A 119 -1.21 -16.94 -10.92
C SER A 119 -0.29 -17.27 -12.09
N THR A 120 -0.41 -16.54 -13.18
CA THR A 120 0.43 -16.71 -14.37
C THR A 120 1.37 -15.51 -14.51
N ILE A 121 2.66 -15.78 -14.57
CA ILE A 121 3.68 -14.79 -14.85
C ILE A 121 3.80 -14.64 -16.38
N ARG A 122 3.59 -13.44 -16.87
CA ARG A 122 3.79 -13.07 -18.28
C ARG A 122 5.13 -12.38 -18.41
N TYR A 123 6.09 -13.04 -19.03
CA TYR A 123 7.44 -12.51 -19.22
C TYR A 123 7.50 -11.53 -20.38
N PRO A 124 8.34 -10.49 -20.29
CA PRO A 124 8.57 -9.56 -21.39
C PRO A 124 9.31 -10.24 -22.53
N LYS A 125 9.15 -9.67 -23.74
CA LYS A 125 9.90 -10.13 -24.94
C LYS A 125 11.29 -9.53 -25.05
N VAL A 126 11.62 -8.56 -24.20
CA VAL A 126 12.88 -7.79 -24.24
C VAL A 126 13.61 -7.91 -22.90
N GLY A 127 14.91 -7.65 -22.92
CA GLY A 127 15.76 -7.74 -21.74
C GLY A 127 16.18 -9.17 -21.39
N LYS A 128 16.77 -9.32 -20.23
CA LYS A 128 17.22 -10.62 -19.68
C LYS A 128 16.76 -10.77 -18.24
N PRO A 129 16.44 -11.99 -17.77
CA PRO A 129 16.11 -12.22 -16.37
C PRO A 129 17.34 -11.94 -15.46
N PRO A 130 17.11 -11.64 -14.17
CA PRO A 130 15.80 -11.55 -13.53
C PRO A 130 15.08 -10.24 -13.88
N TYR A 131 13.77 -10.34 -14.11
CA TYR A 131 12.91 -9.20 -14.48
C TYR A 131 12.30 -8.53 -13.26
N ALA A 132 12.03 -7.22 -13.35
CA ALA A 132 11.08 -6.57 -12.47
C ALA A 132 9.67 -7.19 -12.66
N LEU A 133 8.82 -7.11 -11.63
CA LEU A 133 7.46 -7.65 -11.68
C LEU A 133 6.45 -6.56 -11.32
N MET A 134 5.40 -6.40 -12.13
CA MET A 134 4.20 -5.65 -11.74
C MET A 134 3.07 -6.64 -11.47
N ILE A 135 2.51 -6.60 -10.26
CA ILE A 135 1.36 -7.40 -9.85
C ILE A 135 0.10 -6.54 -9.93
N GLY A 136 -0.87 -6.94 -10.73
CA GLY A 136 -2.20 -6.34 -10.72
C GLY A 136 -3.07 -6.97 -9.63
N THR A 137 -3.69 -6.17 -8.79
CA THR A 137 -4.74 -6.62 -7.87
C THR A 137 -6.04 -6.72 -8.66
N SER A 138 -6.65 -7.91 -8.72
CA SER A 138 -7.75 -8.27 -9.62
C SER A 138 -7.36 -8.22 -11.11
N MET A 139 -6.74 -7.15 -11.56
CA MET A 139 -6.17 -6.97 -12.91
C MET A 139 -5.06 -5.92 -12.90
N ILE A 140 -4.29 -5.86 -13.97
CA ILE A 140 -3.41 -4.71 -14.21
C ILE A 140 -4.26 -3.60 -14.82
N SER A 141 -4.50 -2.54 -14.04
CA SER A 141 -5.31 -1.39 -14.47
C SER A 141 -4.55 -0.43 -15.39
N LEU A 142 -3.23 -0.50 -15.39
CA LEU A 142 -2.38 0.38 -16.19
C LEU A 142 -2.37 -0.06 -17.66
N PRO A 143 -2.35 0.89 -18.62
CA PRO A 143 -2.28 0.60 -20.04
C PRO A 143 -1.09 -0.30 -20.40
N LYS A 144 -1.34 -1.27 -21.29
CA LYS A 144 -0.32 -2.23 -21.75
C LYS A 144 0.91 -1.52 -22.35
N GLN A 145 0.72 -0.39 -22.98
CA GLN A 145 1.78 0.43 -23.61
C GLN A 145 2.87 0.85 -22.62
N LEU A 146 2.55 0.97 -21.33
CA LEU A 146 3.52 1.28 -20.28
C LEU A 146 4.47 0.10 -19.97
N PHE A 147 4.16 -1.10 -20.44
CA PHE A 147 4.97 -2.30 -20.29
C PHE A 147 5.61 -2.78 -21.59
N ASP A 148 5.07 -2.35 -22.74
CA ASP A 148 5.58 -2.75 -24.05
C ASP A 148 7.05 -2.29 -24.21
N ASN A 149 7.88 -3.20 -24.72
CA ASN A 149 9.32 -2.98 -24.91
C ASN A 149 10.11 -2.64 -23.63
N ARG A 150 9.61 -3.08 -22.48
CA ARG A 150 10.26 -2.93 -21.16
C ARG A 150 10.53 -4.29 -20.53
N PRO A 151 11.64 -4.48 -19.79
CA PRO A 151 11.99 -5.74 -19.16
C PRO A 151 11.20 -5.94 -17.84
N ILE A 152 9.86 -5.87 -17.92
CA ILE A 152 8.94 -5.99 -16.78
C ILE A 152 8.02 -7.17 -17.03
N ALA A 153 8.07 -8.17 -16.15
CA ALA A 153 7.07 -9.23 -16.10
C ALA A 153 5.79 -8.72 -15.46
N THR A 154 4.67 -9.33 -15.79
CA THR A 154 3.38 -9.01 -15.20
C THR A 154 2.70 -10.25 -14.63
N MET A 155 1.96 -10.09 -13.54
CA MET A 155 1.21 -11.14 -12.88
C MET A 155 -0.09 -10.55 -12.31
N THR A 156 -1.13 -11.35 -12.18
CA THR A 156 -2.39 -10.92 -11.54
C THR A 156 -2.59 -11.67 -10.24
N PHE A 157 -2.88 -10.96 -9.17
CA PHE A 157 -3.44 -11.54 -7.95
C PHE A 157 -4.95 -11.66 -8.13
N HIS A 158 -5.44 -12.90 -8.06
CA HIS A 158 -6.86 -13.22 -8.15
C HIS A 158 -7.45 -13.30 -6.75
N GLU A 159 -8.03 -12.22 -6.30
CA GLU A 159 -8.53 -12.03 -4.93
C GLU A 159 -9.62 -13.03 -4.54
N PHE A 160 -10.43 -13.49 -5.51
CA PHE A 160 -11.48 -14.48 -5.28
C PHE A 160 -10.95 -15.83 -4.77
N GLN A 161 -9.65 -16.11 -4.93
CA GLN A 161 -9.02 -17.32 -4.39
C GLN A 161 -8.86 -17.23 -2.85
N VAL A 162 -9.04 -16.05 -2.28
CA VAL A 162 -8.93 -15.75 -0.85
C VAL A 162 -10.30 -15.37 -0.29
N ASN A 163 -10.89 -14.34 -0.86
CA ASN A 163 -12.20 -13.80 -0.53
C ASN A 163 -12.79 -13.14 -1.78
N ASP A 164 -13.99 -13.54 -2.18
CA ASP A 164 -14.65 -13.01 -3.36
C ASP A 164 -14.97 -11.52 -3.22
N TYR A 165 -14.73 -10.76 -4.31
CA TYR A 165 -15.21 -9.40 -4.39
C TYR A 165 -16.73 -9.35 -4.43
N SER A 166 -17.32 -8.52 -3.54
CA SER A 166 -18.74 -8.18 -3.58
C SER A 166 -18.95 -6.80 -2.96
N GLN A 167 -19.85 -6.01 -3.52
CA GLN A 167 -20.22 -4.69 -2.96
C GLN A 167 -21.47 -4.72 -2.08
N TRP A 168 -22.30 -5.73 -2.15
CA TRP A 168 -23.62 -5.72 -1.53
C TRP A 168 -23.89 -6.99 -0.72
N ARG A 169 -22.82 -7.60 -0.18
CA ARG A 169 -22.95 -8.78 0.66
C ARG A 169 -23.74 -8.49 1.93
N LYS A 170 -24.58 -9.46 2.27
CA LYS A 170 -25.27 -9.44 3.54
C LYS A 170 -24.34 -9.89 4.65
N HIS A 171 -24.60 -9.45 5.85
CA HIS A 171 -23.85 -9.71 7.05
C HIS A 171 -23.52 -11.19 7.30
N HIS A 172 -24.48 -12.08 7.04
CA HIS A 172 -24.36 -13.52 7.26
C HIS A 172 -23.45 -14.26 6.27
N GLU A 173 -22.91 -13.56 5.26
CA GLU A 173 -21.99 -14.15 4.31
C GLU A 173 -20.53 -14.09 4.77
N ARG A 174 -20.23 -13.39 5.89
CA ARG A 174 -18.89 -13.44 6.50
C ARG A 174 -18.60 -14.83 7.01
N GLY A 175 -17.34 -15.27 6.93
CA GLY A 175 -16.89 -16.57 7.39
C GLY A 175 -17.05 -17.72 6.38
N GLU A 176 -17.45 -17.41 5.13
CA GLU A 176 -17.70 -18.43 4.09
C GLU A 176 -16.60 -18.49 3.01
N HIS A 177 -15.53 -17.69 3.16
CA HIS A 177 -14.46 -17.60 2.16
C HIS A 177 -13.37 -18.67 2.35
N PRO A 178 -12.56 -18.94 1.32
CA PRO A 178 -11.42 -19.85 1.44
C PRO A 178 -10.44 -19.46 2.56
N PHE A 179 -10.26 -18.16 2.83
CA PHE A 179 -9.44 -17.66 3.95
C PHE A 179 -9.98 -18.13 5.31
N ASP A 180 -11.30 -18.11 5.50
CA ASP A 180 -11.94 -18.45 6.77
C ASP A 180 -11.77 -19.93 7.14
N GLN A 181 -11.55 -20.80 6.14
CA GLN A 181 -11.25 -22.22 6.41
C GLN A 181 -9.88 -22.38 7.08
N LEU A 182 -8.92 -21.48 6.78
CA LEU A 182 -7.61 -21.49 7.44
C LEU A 182 -7.65 -20.81 8.80
N TYR A 183 -8.45 -19.75 8.91
CA TYR A 183 -8.50 -18.86 10.07
C TYR A 183 -9.93 -18.60 10.54
N PRO A 184 -10.68 -19.64 11.00
CA PRO A 184 -12.10 -19.49 11.36
C PRO A 184 -12.36 -18.50 12.50
N HIS A 185 -11.34 -18.21 13.33
CA HIS A 185 -11.40 -17.20 14.39
C HIS A 185 -11.26 -15.76 13.85
N LEU A 186 -10.95 -15.58 12.58
CA LEU A 186 -10.83 -14.27 11.89
C LEU A 186 -11.99 -14.01 10.91
N LYS A 187 -13.08 -14.77 11.00
CA LYS A 187 -14.26 -14.68 10.12
C LYS A 187 -14.89 -13.29 10.05
N ASP A 188 -14.62 -12.42 11.02
CA ASP A 188 -15.13 -11.06 11.08
C ASP A 188 -14.18 -10.04 10.41
N ASN A 189 -13.06 -10.50 9.87
CA ASN A 189 -12.12 -9.66 9.15
C ASN A 189 -12.77 -8.91 7.98
N GLY A 190 -12.25 -7.73 7.67
CA GLY A 190 -12.51 -7.04 6.42
C GLY A 190 -11.65 -7.61 5.29
N ALA A 191 -12.21 -7.66 4.09
CA ALA A 191 -11.56 -8.26 2.92
C ALA A 191 -10.17 -7.67 2.61
N TYR A 192 -9.90 -6.41 2.94
CA TYR A 192 -8.57 -5.81 2.69
C TYR A 192 -7.46 -6.44 3.52
N SER A 193 -7.73 -6.95 4.73
CA SER A 193 -6.71 -7.69 5.48
C SER A 193 -6.42 -9.05 4.84
N GLU A 194 -7.46 -9.73 4.36
CA GLU A 194 -7.39 -11.05 3.74
C GLU A 194 -6.73 -11.00 2.36
N TRP A 195 -7.11 -10.01 1.54
CA TRP A 195 -6.49 -9.80 0.22
C TRP A 195 -5.01 -9.40 0.33
N ALA A 196 -4.66 -8.53 1.29
CA ALA A 196 -3.26 -8.20 1.56
C ALA A 196 -2.49 -9.44 2.03
N TRP A 197 -3.09 -10.30 2.85
CA TRP A 197 -2.52 -11.59 3.24
C TRP A 197 -2.28 -12.47 2.01
N GLY A 198 -3.28 -12.66 1.15
CA GLY A 198 -3.20 -13.52 -0.03
C GLY A 198 -2.11 -13.10 -1.01
N LEU A 199 -1.99 -11.79 -1.29
CA LEU A 199 -0.94 -11.28 -2.16
C LEU A 199 0.45 -11.52 -1.55
N SER A 200 0.60 -11.33 -0.23
CA SER A 200 1.87 -11.64 0.45
C SER A 200 2.25 -13.11 0.32
N ARG A 201 1.27 -14.03 0.32
CA ARG A 201 1.53 -15.47 0.10
C ARG A 201 2.03 -15.78 -1.31
N LEU A 202 1.56 -15.04 -2.34
CA LEU A 202 2.16 -15.16 -3.68
C LEU A 202 3.62 -14.68 -3.69
N ILE A 203 3.93 -13.58 -2.98
CA ILE A 203 5.30 -13.09 -2.85
C ILE A 203 6.19 -14.09 -2.10
N ASP A 204 5.68 -14.75 -1.05
CA ASP A 204 6.39 -15.85 -0.37
C ASP A 204 6.76 -16.97 -1.34
N GLY A 205 5.81 -17.35 -2.20
CA GLY A 205 6.04 -18.36 -3.22
C GLY A 205 7.13 -17.97 -4.21
N LEU A 206 7.12 -16.72 -4.67
CA LEU A 206 8.19 -16.18 -5.53
C LEU A 206 9.55 -16.20 -4.81
N GLN A 207 9.57 -15.79 -3.55
CA GLN A 207 10.79 -15.73 -2.74
C GLN A 207 11.34 -17.14 -2.45
N GLN A 208 10.47 -18.10 -2.13
CA GLN A 208 10.86 -19.50 -1.88
C GLN A 208 11.50 -20.15 -3.13
N LEU A 209 10.95 -19.90 -4.31
CA LEU A 209 11.44 -20.43 -5.56
C LEU A 209 12.70 -19.72 -6.08
N GLY A 210 12.87 -18.45 -5.70
CA GLY A 210 13.99 -17.63 -6.09
C GLY A 210 14.02 -17.21 -7.56
N SER A 211 14.92 -16.30 -7.89
CA SER A 211 15.01 -15.67 -9.21
C SER A 211 15.42 -16.65 -10.32
N THR A 212 16.18 -17.69 -10.01
CA THR A 212 16.58 -18.71 -11.00
C THR A 212 15.36 -19.44 -11.56
N ARG A 213 14.39 -19.77 -10.70
CA ARG A 213 13.20 -20.52 -11.10
C ARG A 213 12.09 -19.62 -11.63
N THR A 214 11.86 -18.48 -10.97
CA THR A 214 10.79 -17.54 -11.32
C THR A 214 11.20 -16.51 -12.36
N LYS A 215 12.48 -16.33 -12.62
CA LYS A 215 13.04 -15.25 -13.46
C LYS A 215 12.69 -13.83 -12.96
N ILE A 216 12.27 -13.68 -11.69
CA ILE A 216 11.86 -12.42 -11.09
C ILE A 216 12.93 -11.90 -10.12
N ASP A 217 13.17 -10.60 -10.16
CA ASP A 217 13.98 -9.88 -9.19
C ASP A 217 13.10 -9.47 -8.00
N MET A 218 13.31 -10.11 -6.86
CA MET A 218 12.53 -9.88 -5.64
C MET A 218 12.69 -8.46 -5.07
N SER A 219 13.72 -7.73 -5.45
CA SER A 219 13.91 -6.32 -5.05
C SER A 219 13.13 -5.32 -5.93
N ARG A 220 12.46 -5.80 -6.99
CA ARG A 220 11.78 -4.98 -8.00
C ARG A 220 10.34 -5.43 -8.25
N ILE A 221 9.57 -5.57 -7.18
CA ILE A 221 8.15 -5.90 -7.22
C ILE A 221 7.34 -4.61 -7.11
N GLY A 222 6.43 -4.39 -8.04
CA GLY A 222 5.40 -3.34 -7.98
C GLY A 222 4.02 -3.95 -7.85
N VAL A 223 3.08 -3.19 -7.29
CA VAL A 223 1.66 -3.52 -7.22
C VAL A 223 0.82 -2.38 -7.76
N THR A 224 -0.27 -2.71 -8.48
CA THR A 224 -1.22 -1.72 -9.03
C THR A 224 -2.63 -2.28 -9.09
N GLY A 225 -3.60 -1.39 -9.08
CA GLY A 225 -5.02 -1.67 -9.26
C GLY A 225 -5.82 -0.39 -9.32
N CYS A 226 -7.09 -0.48 -9.68
CA CYS A 226 -7.98 0.67 -9.76
C CYS A 226 -9.25 0.46 -8.94
N SER A 227 -9.81 1.56 -8.39
CA SER A 227 -11.05 1.54 -7.61
C SER A 227 -10.90 0.65 -6.37
N TYR A 228 -11.77 -0.32 -6.13
CA TYR A 228 -11.60 -1.27 -5.03
C TYR A 228 -10.25 -2.02 -5.10
N ALA A 229 -9.83 -2.36 -6.32
CA ALA A 229 -8.51 -2.96 -6.53
C ALA A 229 -7.37 -1.94 -6.34
N GLY A 230 -7.62 -0.64 -6.51
CA GLY A 230 -6.70 0.44 -6.15
C GLY A 230 -6.52 0.56 -4.64
N LYS A 231 -7.62 0.46 -3.87
CA LYS A 231 -7.58 0.32 -2.41
C LYS A 231 -6.77 -0.92 -2.02
N MET A 232 -7.05 -2.08 -2.66
CA MET A 232 -6.32 -3.34 -2.43
C MET A 232 -4.82 -3.19 -2.70
N ALA A 233 -4.44 -2.55 -3.80
CA ALA A 233 -3.04 -2.30 -4.13
C ALA A 233 -2.35 -1.46 -3.04
N LEU A 234 -3.04 -0.44 -2.50
CA LEU A 234 -2.53 0.37 -1.41
C LEU A 234 -2.35 -0.44 -0.12
N TYR A 235 -3.35 -1.24 0.28
CA TYR A 235 -3.22 -2.13 1.43
C TYR A 235 -2.10 -3.15 1.24
N CYS A 236 -2.00 -3.79 0.08
CA CYS A 236 -0.90 -4.72 -0.22
C CYS A 236 0.46 -4.04 -0.10
N GLY A 237 0.62 -2.85 -0.70
CA GLY A 237 1.84 -2.06 -0.62
C GLY A 237 2.18 -1.61 0.80
N ALA A 238 1.18 -1.23 1.59
CA ALA A 238 1.36 -0.81 2.97
C ALA A 238 1.74 -1.98 3.90
N PHE A 239 1.17 -3.16 3.69
CA PHE A 239 1.30 -4.32 4.58
C PHE A 239 2.37 -5.33 4.16
N ASP A 240 3.06 -5.11 3.02
CA ASP A 240 4.19 -5.96 2.60
C ASP A 240 5.38 -5.10 2.17
N GLU A 241 6.41 -5.09 2.98
CA GLU A 241 7.60 -4.25 2.77
C GLU A 241 8.54 -4.78 1.67
N ARG A 242 8.23 -5.91 1.06
CA ARG A 242 8.92 -6.45 -0.12
C ARG A 242 8.44 -5.81 -1.43
N ILE A 243 7.38 -5.01 -1.40
CA ILE A 243 6.85 -4.28 -2.56
C ILE A 243 7.57 -2.95 -2.69
N ALA A 244 8.36 -2.79 -3.76
CA ALA A 244 9.17 -1.60 -4.01
C ALA A 244 8.36 -0.40 -4.51
N LEU A 245 7.29 -0.65 -5.29
CA LEU A 245 6.45 0.38 -5.89
C LEU A 245 4.96 0.05 -5.73
N THR A 246 4.21 0.99 -5.20
CA THR A 246 2.74 0.93 -5.15
C THR A 246 2.16 2.03 -6.03
N ILE A 247 1.32 1.65 -7.01
CA ILE A 247 0.55 2.57 -7.83
C ILE A 247 -0.93 2.31 -7.57
N ALA A 248 -1.58 3.17 -6.80
CA ALA A 248 -3.00 3.05 -6.47
C ALA A 248 -3.80 4.02 -7.33
N GLN A 249 -4.54 3.48 -8.29
CA GLN A 249 -5.38 4.27 -9.20
C GLN A 249 -6.78 4.39 -8.61
N GLU A 250 -7.26 5.62 -8.50
CA GLU A 250 -8.62 5.98 -8.10
C GLU A 250 -9.11 5.22 -6.83
N PRO A 251 -8.30 5.19 -5.75
CA PRO A 251 -8.57 4.33 -4.60
C PRO A 251 -9.71 4.82 -3.70
N GLY A 252 -10.15 6.07 -3.81
CA GLY A 252 -11.30 6.62 -3.12
C GLY A 252 -11.32 6.46 -1.59
N GLY A 253 -12.51 6.54 -1.01
CA GLY A 253 -12.77 6.34 0.42
C GLY A 253 -12.44 4.93 0.87
N GLY A 254 -11.79 4.79 2.03
CA GLY A 254 -11.25 3.50 2.51
C GLY A 254 -9.97 3.06 1.82
N GLY A 255 -9.57 3.75 0.72
CA GLY A 255 -8.24 3.66 0.13
C GLY A 255 -7.38 4.82 0.58
N ALA A 256 -7.13 5.80 -0.31
CA ALA A 256 -6.29 6.93 0.03
C ALA A 256 -7.07 8.17 0.51
N ALA A 257 -8.38 8.26 0.32
CA ALA A 257 -9.17 9.40 0.78
C ALA A 257 -9.38 9.35 2.30
N ALA A 258 -8.94 10.39 3.01
CA ALA A 258 -9.06 10.49 4.45
C ALA A 258 -10.52 10.45 4.91
N TRP A 259 -10.84 9.58 5.87
CA TRP A 259 -12.17 9.40 6.41
C TRP A 259 -12.75 10.70 6.98
N ARG A 260 -11.95 11.43 7.78
CA ARG A 260 -12.36 12.73 8.32
C ARG A 260 -12.72 13.73 7.24
N LYS A 261 -11.89 13.80 6.18
CA LYS A 261 -12.10 14.74 5.07
C LYS A 261 -13.26 14.34 4.16
N SER A 262 -13.49 13.05 3.98
CA SER A 262 -14.69 12.54 3.29
C SER A 262 -15.95 12.86 4.10
N HIS A 263 -15.92 12.70 5.42
CA HIS A 263 -17.04 13.05 6.30
C HIS A 263 -17.37 14.56 6.28
N GLU A 264 -16.36 15.43 6.20
CA GLU A 264 -16.52 16.89 6.09
C GLU A 264 -17.08 17.34 4.71
N SER A 265 -17.07 16.46 3.70
CA SER A 265 -17.53 16.79 2.36
C SER A 265 -19.05 17.04 2.33
N LYS A 266 -19.46 18.05 1.57
CA LYS A 266 -20.87 18.29 1.27
C LYS A 266 -21.39 17.40 0.12
N GLU A 267 -20.48 16.79 -0.60
CA GLU A 267 -20.79 15.91 -1.72
C GLU A 267 -21.09 14.48 -1.23
N LYS A 268 -21.74 13.70 -2.10
CA LYS A 268 -22.00 12.28 -1.84
C LYS A 268 -20.75 11.46 -2.15
N VAL A 269 -19.84 11.37 -1.19
CA VAL A 269 -18.58 10.63 -1.32
C VAL A 269 -18.59 9.35 -0.50
N GLU A 270 -17.66 8.44 -0.81
CA GLU A 270 -17.37 7.30 0.04
C GLU A 270 -16.80 7.78 1.39
N ASP A 271 -17.45 7.38 2.46
CA ASP A 271 -17.03 7.56 3.84
C ASP A 271 -17.30 6.26 4.63
N ILE A 272 -17.02 6.23 5.93
CA ILE A 272 -17.25 5.03 6.75
C ILE A 272 -18.72 4.55 6.70
N ASP A 273 -19.67 5.47 6.54
CA ASP A 273 -21.10 5.15 6.49
C ASP A 273 -21.56 4.60 5.14
N LYS A 274 -20.82 4.86 4.06
CA LYS A 274 -21.22 4.60 2.68
C LYS A 274 -20.29 3.65 1.91
N THR A 275 -19.18 3.21 2.51
CA THR A 275 -18.32 2.18 1.93
C THR A 275 -18.92 0.79 2.13
N ASP A 276 -18.41 -0.20 1.39
CA ASP A 276 -18.84 -1.58 1.59
C ASP A 276 -18.33 -2.12 2.93
N TYR A 277 -19.27 -2.56 3.77
CA TYR A 277 -18.95 -3.03 5.11
C TYR A 277 -18.15 -4.34 5.14
N HIS A 278 -18.18 -5.15 4.07
CA HIS A 278 -17.36 -6.36 3.95
C HIS A 278 -15.87 -6.08 3.74
N TRP A 279 -15.54 -4.91 3.24
CA TRP A 279 -14.14 -4.52 3.03
C TRP A 279 -13.42 -4.20 4.33
N PHE A 280 -14.17 -3.84 5.37
CA PHE A 280 -13.70 -3.41 6.67
C PHE A 280 -14.32 -4.25 7.78
N LEU A 281 -13.81 -4.11 9.02
CA LEU A 281 -14.50 -4.61 10.20
C LEU A 281 -15.88 -3.96 10.31
N GLU A 282 -16.87 -4.72 10.67
CA GLU A 282 -18.19 -4.16 10.97
C GLU A 282 -18.12 -3.18 12.13
N SER A 283 -17.35 -3.51 13.16
CA SER A 283 -17.11 -2.65 14.32
C SER A 283 -16.48 -1.30 13.94
N GLN A 284 -15.83 -1.14 12.79
CA GLN A 284 -15.38 0.16 12.31
C GLN A 284 -16.58 1.08 12.08
N ARG A 285 -17.57 0.61 11.33
CA ARG A 285 -18.78 1.38 11.05
C ARG A 285 -19.60 1.60 12.32
N GLU A 286 -19.78 0.58 13.14
CA GLU A 286 -20.55 0.67 14.38
C GLU A 286 -20.00 1.71 15.35
N ASN A 287 -18.67 1.81 15.45
CA ASN A 287 -18.02 2.69 16.42
C ASN A 287 -17.64 4.07 15.86
N PHE A 288 -17.41 4.20 14.56
CA PHE A 288 -16.85 5.42 13.99
C PHE A 288 -17.74 6.06 12.91
N HIS A 289 -19.04 5.72 12.87
CA HIS A 289 -20.00 6.36 11.97
C HIS A 289 -20.24 7.84 12.35
N GLY A 290 -20.67 8.64 11.37
CA GLY A 290 -20.97 10.06 11.59
C GLY A 290 -19.80 10.81 12.25
N ASP A 291 -20.09 11.70 13.20
CA ASP A 291 -19.07 12.49 13.92
C ASP A 291 -18.12 11.64 14.77
N SER A 292 -18.44 10.35 15.04
CA SER A 292 -17.53 9.44 15.73
C SER A 292 -16.26 9.14 14.92
N VAL A 293 -16.22 9.47 13.63
CA VAL A 293 -15.01 9.39 12.82
C VAL A 293 -13.85 10.19 13.41
N TYR A 294 -14.14 11.25 14.17
CA TYR A 294 -13.11 12.03 14.86
C TYR A 294 -12.49 11.33 16.08
N GLN A 295 -13.04 10.20 16.52
CA GLN A 295 -12.46 9.34 17.55
C GLN A 295 -11.59 8.21 16.94
N LEU A 296 -11.64 7.96 15.64
CA LEU A 296 -10.78 6.96 15.00
C LEU A 296 -9.30 7.32 15.22
N PRO A 297 -8.47 6.45 15.81
CA PRO A 297 -7.10 6.82 16.20
C PRO A 297 -6.11 6.88 15.04
N TYR A 298 -6.54 6.57 13.84
CA TYR A 298 -5.77 6.69 12.60
C TYR A 298 -6.62 7.34 11.50
N ASP A 299 -6.01 7.59 10.34
CA ASP A 299 -6.74 7.92 9.11
C ASP A 299 -5.95 7.45 7.88
N GLN A 300 -6.54 7.52 6.69
CA GLN A 300 -6.01 6.88 5.46
C GLN A 300 -4.68 7.47 4.98
N HIS A 301 -4.32 8.70 5.38
CA HIS A 301 -2.97 9.23 5.14
C HIS A 301 -1.89 8.41 5.87
N GLU A 302 -2.21 7.80 7.01
CA GLU A 302 -1.30 6.90 7.73
C GLU A 302 -1.16 5.55 7.02
N LEU A 303 -2.24 5.04 6.39
CA LEU A 303 -2.14 3.89 5.46
C LEU A 303 -1.19 4.20 4.31
N CYS A 304 -1.33 5.38 3.68
CA CYS A 304 -0.38 5.84 2.65
C CYS A 304 1.04 5.92 3.21
N ALA A 305 1.23 6.51 4.39
CA ALA A 305 2.53 6.66 5.04
C ALA A 305 3.21 5.31 5.35
N MET A 306 2.46 4.24 5.63
CA MET A 306 3.02 2.90 5.84
C MET A 306 3.78 2.36 4.63
N VAL A 307 3.58 2.90 3.42
CA VAL A 307 4.38 2.53 2.24
C VAL A 307 5.81 3.07 2.36
N CYS A 308 6.05 4.18 3.08
CA CYS A 308 7.40 4.71 3.31
C CYS A 308 8.31 3.67 3.98
N PRO A 309 9.57 3.51 3.54
CA PRO A 309 10.36 4.35 2.63
C PRO A 309 10.28 3.96 1.15
N ARG A 310 9.38 3.05 0.80
CA ARG A 310 9.18 2.53 -0.56
C ARG A 310 8.44 3.54 -1.43
N ALA A 311 8.30 3.27 -2.72
CA ALA A 311 7.68 4.23 -3.63
C ALA A 311 6.15 4.11 -3.65
N LEU A 312 5.45 5.27 -3.62
CA LEU A 312 4.00 5.39 -3.71
C LEU A 312 3.62 6.44 -4.76
N LEU A 313 2.76 6.05 -5.69
CA LEU A 313 2.09 6.96 -6.62
C LEU A 313 0.57 6.82 -6.48
N LEU A 314 -0.10 7.91 -6.16
CA LEU A 314 -1.57 7.98 -6.11
C LEU A 314 -2.09 8.63 -7.39
N ILE A 315 -3.05 7.98 -8.03
CA ILE A 315 -3.72 8.47 -9.24
C ILE A 315 -5.18 8.76 -8.88
N GLY A 316 -5.66 9.96 -9.22
CA GLY A 316 -7.03 10.40 -8.97
C GLY A 316 -7.76 10.86 -10.22
N ASN A 317 -9.10 10.92 -10.13
CA ASN A 317 -9.98 11.36 -11.18
C ASN A 317 -11.17 12.15 -10.58
N PRO A 318 -11.12 13.49 -10.57
CA PRO A 318 -12.11 14.32 -9.90
C PRO A 318 -13.49 14.28 -10.54
N ASP A 319 -13.64 13.73 -11.75
CA ASP A 319 -14.95 13.59 -12.40
C ASP A 319 -15.85 12.58 -11.68
N TYR A 320 -15.25 11.71 -10.86
CA TYR A 320 -15.98 10.72 -10.07
C TYR A 320 -16.03 11.13 -8.59
N VAL A 321 -16.97 12.04 -8.32
CA VAL A 321 -17.14 12.71 -7.01
C VAL A 321 -17.14 11.74 -5.83
N TRP A 322 -17.71 10.53 -5.99
CA TRP A 322 -17.77 9.54 -4.91
C TRP A 322 -16.39 9.08 -4.43
N LEU A 323 -15.34 9.22 -5.25
CA LEU A 323 -13.96 8.86 -4.85
C LEU A 323 -13.35 9.83 -3.84
N SER A 324 -13.92 11.04 -3.70
CA SER A 324 -13.44 12.08 -2.77
C SER A 324 -11.98 12.46 -2.99
N ASP A 325 -11.62 12.84 -4.22
CA ASP A 325 -10.22 13.19 -4.55
C ASP A 325 -9.68 14.36 -3.72
N ALA A 326 -10.53 15.26 -3.26
CA ALA A 326 -10.12 16.30 -2.31
C ALA A 326 -9.62 15.71 -0.97
N ALA A 327 -10.29 14.65 -0.48
CA ALA A 327 -9.85 13.95 0.73
C ALA A 327 -8.60 13.09 0.47
N MET A 328 -8.48 12.51 -0.74
CA MET A 328 -7.26 11.81 -1.17
C MET A 328 -6.07 12.77 -1.25
N LEU A 329 -6.26 13.96 -1.81
CA LEU A 329 -5.22 14.99 -1.87
C LEU A 329 -4.77 15.44 -0.47
N ALA A 330 -5.71 15.62 0.46
CA ALA A 330 -5.38 15.92 1.85
C ALA A 330 -4.53 14.80 2.48
N SER A 331 -4.91 13.55 2.27
CA SER A 331 -4.11 12.37 2.68
C SER A 331 -2.72 12.35 2.04
N ALA A 332 -2.64 12.59 0.73
CA ALA A 332 -1.37 12.58 0.01
C ALA A 332 -0.40 13.62 0.57
N LYS A 333 -0.88 14.85 0.81
CA LYS A 333 -0.07 15.94 1.38
C LYS A 333 0.40 15.64 2.81
N GLU A 334 -0.46 15.05 3.65
CA GLU A 334 -0.06 14.68 5.01
C GLU A 334 0.90 13.48 5.03
N ALA A 335 0.64 12.45 4.23
CA ALA A 335 1.53 11.29 4.12
C ALA A 335 2.90 11.67 3.56
N TYR A 336 2.96 12.58 2.57
CA TYR A 336 4.20 13.05 1.94
C TYR A 336 5.21 13.61 2.94
N LYS A 337 4.74 14.22 4.03
CA LYS A 337 5.60 14.75 5.12
C LYS A 337 6.53 13.68 5.70
N VAL A 338 6.15 12.39 5.65
CA VAL A 338 6.98 11.28 6.13
C VAL A 338 8.19 11.08 5.21
N TRP A 339 7.99 11.08 3.89
CA TRP A 339 9.11 10.99 2.93
C TRP A 339 9.98 12.24 2.95
N GLU A 340 9.37 13.44 3.08
CA GLU A 340 10.12 14.69 3.24
C GLU A 340 10.99 14.68 4.48
N ARG A 341 10.44 14.23 5.63
CA ARG A 341 11.18 14.12 6.91
C ARG A 341 12.46 13.31 6.75
N PHE A 342 12.44 12.30 5.92
CA PHE A 342 13.61 11.44 5.68
C PHE A 342 14.45 11.86 4.45
N GLY A 343 14.09 12.94 3.78
CA GLY A 343 14.82 13.45 2.61
C GLY A 343 14.72 12.58 1.37
N ILE A 344 13.64 11.79 1.26
CA ILE A 344 13.32 10.87 0.16
C ILE A 344 11.98 11.20 -0.50
N GLY A 345 11.57 12.46 -0.50
CA GLY A 345 10.29 12.92 -1.08
C GLY A 345 10.10 12.54 -2.55
N ASP A 346 11.18 12.28 -3.27
CA ASP A 346 11.17 11.78 -4.64
C ASP A 346 10.61 10.35 -4.80
N ARG A 347 10.27 9.66 -3.69
CA ARG A 347 9.64 8.33 -3.70
C ARG A 347 8.11 8.38 -3.54
N MET A 348 7.52 9.54 -3.36
CA MET A 348 6.07 9.68 -3.28
C MET A 348 5.58 10.80 -4.21
N GLY A 349 4.47 10.53 -4.90
CA GLY A 349 3.81 11.49 -5.77
C GLY A 349 2.32 11.23 -5.89
N TRP A 350 1.63 12.16 -6.53
CA TRP A 350 0.23 12.04 -6.94
C TRP A 350 -0.01 12.73 -8.28
N SER A 351 -1.02 12.23 -8.99
CA SER A 351 -1.51 12.82 -10.24
C SER A 351 -3.03 12.73 -10.25
N ILE A 352 -3.71 13.86 -10.12
CA ILE A 352 -5.16 13.98 -10.10
C ILE A 352 -5.56 14.74 -11.36
N VAL A 353 -6.21 14.06 -12.29
CA VAL A 353 -6.58 14.60 -13.62
C VAL A 353 -7.96 14.09 -13.98
N GLY A 354 -8.84 14.99 -14.43
CA GLY A 354 -10.17 14.66 -14.96
C GLY A 354 -10.20 14.46 -16.48
N GLY A 355 -11.39 14.39 -17.03
CA GLY A 355 -11.64 14.27 -18.48
C GLY A 355 -11.53 12.84 -19.02
N HIS A 356 -11.65 11.80 -18.16
CA HIS A 356 -11.56 10.41 -18.60
C HIS A 356 -12.50 9.48 -17.82
N GLY A 357 -12.76 8.30 -18.35
CA GLY A 357 -13.60 7.29 -17.70
C GLY A 357 -12.94 6.72 -16.44
N HIS A 358 -13.76 6.23 -15.49
CA HIS A 358 -13.30 5.55 -14.28
C HIS A 358 -12.40 4.37 -14.64
N CYS A 359 -11.26 4.28 -13.97
CA CYS A 359 -10.23 3.27 -14.22
C CYS A 359 -9.57 3.33 -15.63
N GLN A 360 -9.74 4.41 -16.35
CA GLN A 360 -9.02 4.66 -17.59
C GLN A 360 -7.88 5.65 -17.31
N LEU A 361 -6.65 5.19 -17.36
CA LEU A 361 -5.50 6.08 -17.22
C LEU A 361 -5.31 6.87 -18.52
N PRO A 362 -5.54 8.21 -18.54
CA PRO A 362 -5.37 9.01 -19.75
C PRO A 362 -3.88 9.18 -20.08
N GLU A 363 -3.58 9.42 -21.35
CA GLU A 363 -2.19 9.63 -21.79
C GLU A 363 -1.50 10.79 -21.07
N SER A 364 -2.27 11.78 -20.61
CA SER A 364 -1.77 12.92 -19.84
C SER A 364 -1.18 12.54 -18.46
N GLN A 365 -1.48 11.34 -17.94
CA GLN A 365 -0.92 10.79 -16.69
C GLN A 365 0.16 9.71 -16.93
N TRP A 366 0.38 9.29 -18.17
CA TRP A 366 1.41 8.27 -18.46
C TRP A 366 2.82 8.70 -18.06
N PRO A 367 3.24 9.97 -18.26
CA PRO A 367 4.58 10.38 -17.88
C PRO A 367 4.92 10.18 -16.41
N GLU A 368 3.98 10.46 -15.51
CA GLU A 368 4.14 10.29 -14.06
C GLU A 368 4.26 8.81 -13.69
N VAL A 369 3.35 7.98 -14.23
CA VAL A 369 3.37 6.52 -14.01
C VAL A 369 4.64 5.91 -14.59
N GLN A 370 5.03 6.33 -15.80
CA GLN A 370 6.25 5.86 -16.46
C GLN A 370 7.50 6.22 -15.67
N ALA A 371 7.56 7.44 -15.13
CA ALA A 371 8.70 7.90 -14.33
C ALA A 371 8.89 7.05 -13.07
N PHE A 372 7.79 6.71 -12.36
CA PHE A 372 7.85 5.86 -11.18
C PHE A 372 8.26 4.42 -11.54
N ILE A 373 7.70 3.84 -12.60
CA ILE A 373 8.10 2.52 -13.11
C ILE A 373 9.59 2.50 -13.49
N ASP A 374 10.04 3.48 -14.27
CA ASP A 374 11.42 3.57 -14.72
C ASP A 374 12.40 3.66 -13.56
N ARG A 375 12.09 4.50 -12.59
CA ARG A 375 12.98 4.73 -11.47
C ARG A 375 12.98 3.57 -10.47
N PHE A 376 11.81 3.12 -10.03
CA PHE A 376 11.68 2.24 -8.87
C PHE A 376 11.59 0.75 -9.22
N LEU A 377 11.24 0.40 -10.46
CA LEU A 377 11.29 -0.99 -10.92
C LEU A 377 12.47 -1.24 -11.88
N LEU A 378 12.82 -0.28 -12.74
CA LEU A 378 13.90 -0.49 -13.70
C LEU A 378 15.24 0.08 -13.24
N GLY A 379 15.26 0.91 -12.19
CA GLY A 379 16.48 1.52 -11.67
C GLY A 379 17.09 2.58 -12.60
N LEU A 380 16.27 3.15 -13.50
CA LEU A 380 16.72 4.19 -14.42
C LEU A 380 16.86 5.53 -13.68
N LYS A 381 17.74 6.39 -14.19
CA LYS A 381 17.92 7.75 -13.67
C LYS A 381 16.80 8.68 -14.14
N THR A 382 15.59 8.47 -13.63
CA THR A 382 14.42 9.29 -13.95
C THR A 382 14.12 10.21 -12.78
N ASP A 383 13.77 11.47 -13.07
CA ASP A 383 13.38 12.42 -12.03
C ASP A 383 11.92 12.23 -11.67
N THR A 384 11.67 11.90 -10.41
CA THR A 384 10.33 11.75 -9.83
C THR A 384 10.03 12.81 -8.78
N ARG A 385 10.92 13.79 -8.61
CA ARG A 385 10.67 14.93 -7.71
C ARG A 385 9.54 15.78 -8.26
N ASN A 386 8.71 16.29 -7.36
CA ASN A 386 7.61 17.20 -7.71
C ASN A 386 6.53 16.58 -8.66
N ILE A 387 6.40 15.26 -8.69
CA ILE A 387 5.22 14.64 -9.30
C ILE A 387 4.03 14.83 -8.34
N GLN A 388 3.42 16.03 -8.41
CA GLN A 388 2.36 16.52 -7.53
C GLN A 388 1.36 17.29 -8.40
N LYS A 389 0.67 16.56 -9.29
CA LYS A 389 -0.20 17.14 -10.31
C LYS A 389 -1.65 17.19 -9.83
N GLU A 390 -2.25 18.37 -9.95
CA GLU A 390 -3.64 18.65 -9.64
C GLU A 390 -4.23 19.42 -10.83
N GLN A 391 -5.20 18.83 -11.59
CA GLN A 391 -5.84 19.43 -12.77
C GLN A 391 -7.33 19.14 -12.79
#